data_0776b98484f724278369dc276aef9c81
#
_entry.id   0776b98484f724278369dc276aef9c81
#
_cell.length_a   1.000
_cell.length_b   1.000
_cell.length_c   1.000
_cell.angle_alpha   90.00
_cell.angle_beta   90.00
_cell.angle_gamma   90.00
#
_symmetry.space_group_name_H-M   'P 1'
#
loop_
_entity.id
_entity.type
_entity.pdbx_description
1 polymer ?
#
loop_
_entity_poly.entity_id
_entity_poly.type
_entity_poly.pdbx_seq_one_letter_code
_entity_poly.pdbx_strand_id
1 'polypeptide(L)'
;QAMTWPSPWGQGYPGWHIECSAMSMKYLGKHFDIHTGGIDHVPVHHTNEIAQSEGSFSEEERKKGPWVNYWLHNEFLVIEGGNKMSKSQGNFLRLQTILDKGYNALDYRFFLLSSHYRKQIYFSWDAMDSAKNGRNNLIQKIVKTANKANIQLENEKIYKKGQAKDTNGLSEGAKKYLDAFISSLENDLLTPELSHKHIQNFF
;
A
#
# COMPACT_ATOMS: atom_id res chain seq x y z
N GLN A 1 -0.88 21.49 23.92
CA GLN A 1 0.20 22.47 23.75
C GLN A 1 1.24 21.88 22.82
N ALA A 2 1.61 22.59 21.77
CA ALA A 2 2.71 22.19 20.90
C ALA A 2 4.01 22.21 21.73
N MET A 3 4.83 21.17 21.59
CA MET A 3 6.17 21.16 22.19
C MET A 3 7.00 22.26 21.52
N THR A 4 7.54 23.16 22.32
CA THR A 4 8.37 24.27 21.82
C THR A 4 9.75 24.24 22.47
N TRP A 5 10.75 24.73 21.74
CA TRP A 5 12.13 24.87 22.20
C TRP A 5 12.65 26.28 21.95
N PRO A 6 13.55 26.78 22.80
CA PRO A 6 14.26 28.03 22.52
C PRO A 6 15.17 27.85 21.30
N SER A 7 15.15 28.83 20.41
CA SER A 7 16.03 28.88 19.24
C SER A 7 16.68 30.28 19.13
N PRO A 8 17.69 30.48 18.26
CA PRO A 8 18.24 31.81 18.01
C PRO A 8 17.21 32.82 17.49
N TRP A 9 16.09 32.36 16.99
CA TRP A 9 15.00 33.19 16.44
C TRP A 9 13.78 33.28 17.39
N GLY A 10 13.89 32.79 18.62
CA GLY A 10 12.79 32.76 19.59
C GLY A 10 12.27 31.35 19.86
N GLN A 11 11.11 31.27 20.52
CA GLN A 11 10.44 29.98 20.77
C GLN A 11 9.88 29.43 19.45
N GLY A 12 10.26 28.20 19.14
CA GLY A 12 9.80 27.50 17.95
C GLY A 12 9.41 26.05 18.22
N TYR A 13 8.73 25.44 17.30
CA TYR A 13 8.47 23.99 17.28
C TYR A 13 9.09 23.38 16.02
N PRO A 14 9.50 22.10 16.05
CA PRO A 14 9.97 21.43 14.85
C PRO A 14 8.83 21.33 13.87
N GLY A 15 9.08 21.60 12.60
CA GLY A 15 8.11 21.32 11.56
C GLY A 15 7.86 19.81 11.46
N TRP A 16 6.65 19.41 11.08
CA TRP A 16 6.26 18.02 10.88
C TRP A 16 7.26 17.23 10.00
N HIS A 17 7.85 17.87 9.01
CA HIS A 17 8.80 17.25 8.09
C HIS A 17 10.04 16.69 8.79
N ILE A 18 10.62 17.45 9.72
CA ILE A 18 11.85 17.03 10.43
C ILE A 18 11.59 15.83 11.36
N GLU A 19 10.38 15.67 11.86
CA GLU A 19 9.99 14.51 12.66
C GLU A 19 10.11 13.23 11.83
N CYS A 20 9.57 13.23 10.61
CA CYS A 20 9.64 12.09 9.70
C CYS A 20 11.09 11.84 9.23
N SER A 21 11.85 12.90 8.90
CA SER A 21 13.26 12.78 8.54
C SER A 21 14.06 12.15 9.67
N ALA A 22 13.90 12.61 10.91
CA ALA A 22 14.62 12.09 12.07
C ALA A 22 14.25 10.64 12.38
N MET A 23 12.95 10.29 12.33
CA MET A 23 12.49 8.93 12.59
C MET A 23 12.99 7.95 11.51
N SER A 24 12.89 8.33 10.25
CA SER A 24 13.35 7.50 9.14
C SER A 24 14.85 7.24 9.24
N MET A 25 15.66 8.26 9.43
CA MET A 25 17.11 8.11 9.59
C MET A 25 17.50 7.28 10.81
N LYS A 26 16.74 7.40 11.91
CA LYS A 26 17.01 6.63 13.14
C LYS A 26 16.81 5.12 12.95
N TYR A 27 15.79 4.70 12.22
CA TYR A 27 15.41 3.29 12.12
C TYR A 27 15.86 2.63 10.82
N LEU A 28 15.97 3.38 9.72
CA LEU A 28 16.29 2.86 8.39
C LEU A 28 17.70 3.28 7.93
N GLY A 29 18.33 4.23 8.62
CA GLY A 29 19.60 4.77 8.21
C GLY A 29 19.46 5.98 7.28
N LYS A 30 20.60 6.51 6.85
CA LYS A 30 20.69 7.72 6.00
C LYS A 30 20.38 7.47 4.53
N HIS A 31 20.27 6.24 4.12
CA HIS A 31 19.89 5.82 2.77
C HIS A 31 18.99 4.61 2.89
N PHE A 32 17.84 4.65 2.27
CA PHE A 32 16.89 3.53 2.27
C PHE A 32 16.09 3.46 0.96
N ASP A 33 15.44 2.33 0.73
CA ASP A 33 14.91 2.05 -0.60
C ASP A 33 13.59 2.76 -0.88
N ILE A 34 12.59 2.67 0.00
CA ILE A 34 11.22 3.09 -0.31
C ILE A 34 10.66 3.99 0.77
N HIS A 35 10.16 5.17 0.37
CA HIS A 35 9.36 6.08 1.19
C HIS A 35 7.99 6.29 0.57
N THR A 36 6.95 6.31 1.40
CA THR A 36 5.57 6.35 0.92
C THR A 36 4.79 7.51 1.54
N GLY A 37 3.77 7.99 0.82
CA GLY A 37 2.85 8.99 1.35
C GLY A 37 1.67 9.25 0.43
N GLY A 38 0.80 10.17 0.82
CA GLY A 38 -0.24 10.67 -0.06
C GLY A 38 0.33 11.59 -1.13
N ILE A 39 -0.37 11.76 -2.24
CA ILE A 39 0.04 12.66 -3.33
C ILE A 39 0.21 14.12 -2.87
N ASP A 40 -0.51 14.52 -1.85
CA ASP A 40 -0.44 15.84 -1.22
C ASP A 40 0.87 16.10 -0.47
N HIS A 41 1.65 15.07 -0.15
CA HIS A 41 2.96 15.23 0.48
C HIS A 41 4.04 15.69 -0.50
N VAL A 42 3.89 15.43 -1.80
CA VAL A 42 4.90 15.76 -2.82
C VAL A 42 5.32 17.24 -2.80
N PRO A 43 4.39 18.20 -2.88
CA PRO A 43 4.77 19.60 -3.08
C PRO A 43 5.43 20.26 -1.86
N VAL A 44 5.20 19.75 -0.65
CA VAL A 44 5.68 20.40 0.57
C VAL A 44 6.38 19.41 1.50
N HIS A 45 5.67 18.38 1.99
CA HIS A 45 6.16 17.53 3.07
C HIS A 45 7.42 16.74 2.67
N HIS A 46 7.32 15.92 1.64
CA HIS A 46 8.45 15.11 1.16
C HIS A 46 9.57 15.94 0.57
N THR A 47 9.25 17.05 -0.12
CA THR A 47 10.26 17.99 -0.61
C THR A 47 11.09 18.58 0.54
N ASN A 48 10.45 18.94 1.64
CA ASN A 48 11.15 19.43 2.84
C ASN A 48 11.92 18.32 3.56
N GLU A 49 11.40 17.10 3.62
CA GLU A 49 12.15 15.96 4.17
C GLU A 49 13.44 15.69 3.39
N ILE A 50 13.39 15.71 2.06
CA ILE A 50 14.58 15.59 1.21
C ILE A 50 15.58 16.69 1.53
N ALA A 51 15.12 17.94 1.54
CA ALA A 51 15.99 19.09 1.80
C ALA A 51 16.65 19.02 3.18
N GLN A 52 15.92 18.61 4.22
CA GLN A 52 16.43 18.49 5.59
C GLN A 52 17.38 17.30 5.74
N SER A 53 17.02 16.14 5.19
CA SER A 53 17.82 14.94 5.31
C SER A 53 19.12 15.06 4.52
N GLU A 54 19.04 15.37 3.24
CA GLU A 54 20.22 15.49 2.38
C GLU A 54 21.05 16.74 2.71
N GLY A 55 20.43 17.80 3.23
CA GLY A 55 21.12 18.97 3.76
C GLY A 55 22.00 18.66 4.97
N SER A 56 21.66 17.61 5.73
CA SER A 56 22.44 17.16 6.88
C SER A 56 23.59 16.20 6.52
N PHE A 57 23.71 15.77 5.28
CA PHE A 57 24.71 14.79 4.84
C PHE A 57 26.10 15.40 4.72
N SER A 58 27.11 14.65 5.16
CA SER A 58 28.51 14.91 4.81
C SER A 58 28.76 14.66 3.31
N GLU A 59 29.91 15.10 2.80
CA GLU A 59 30.28 14.84 1.40
C GLU A 59 30.39 13.34 1.09
N GLU A 60 30.88 12.53 2.05
CA GLU A 60 30.96 11.09 1.89
C GLU A 60 29.58 10.44 1.83
N GLU A 61 28.63 10.93 2.61
CA GLU A 61 27.26 10.44 2.61
C GLU A 61 26.54 10.77 1.30
N ARG A 62 26.71 11.99 0.79
CA ARG A 62 26.14 12.40 -0.51
C ARG A 62 26.65 11.56 -1.68
N LYS A 63 27.89 11.09 -1.62
CA LYS A 63 28.46 10.20 -2.66
C LYS A 63 27.82 8.81 -2.69
N LYS A 64 27.16 8.38 -1.62
CA LYS A 64 26.49 7.08 -1.55
C LYS A 64 25.14 7.05 -2.29
N GLY A 65 24.59 8.22 -2.61
CA GLY A 65 23.31 8.36 -3.31
C GLY A 65 22.30 9.25 -2.58
N PRO A 66 21.04 9.27 -3.05
CA PRO A 66 19.97 10.04 -2.43
C PRO A 66 19.57 9.48 -1.06
N TRP A 67 18.86 10.25 -0.28
CA TRP A 67 18.26 9.79 0.98
C TRP A 67 17.29 8.62 0.75
N VAL A 68 16.44 8.73 -0.28
CA VAL A 68 15.44 7.71 -0.66
C VAL A 68 15.58 7.37 -2.14
N ASN A 69 15.64 6.06 -2.45
CA ASN A 69 15.76 5.60 -3.83
C ASN A 69 14.43 5.68 -4.59
N TYR A 70 13.31 5.30 -3.95
CA TYR A 70 11.99 5.22 -4.59
C TYR A 70 10.91 5.85 -3.74
N TRP A 71 10.07 6.67 -4.38
CA TRP A 71 8.95 7.35 -3.76
C TRP A 71 7.64 6.78 -4.30
N LEU A 72 6.77 6.32 -3.42
CA LEU A 72 5.44 5.87 -3.79
C LEU A 72 4.39 6.81 -3.21
N HIS A 73 3.61 7.44 -4.09
CA HIS A 73 2.54 8.36 -3.71
C HIS A 73 1.19 7.80 -4.14
N ASN A 74 0.30 7.61 -3.19
CA ASN A 74 -1.06 7.16 -3.45
C ASN A 74 -2.05 8.31 -3.46
N GLU A 75 -3.06 8.15 -4.30
CA GLU A 75 -4.21 9.02 -4.37
C GLU A 75 -5.17 8.81 -3.21
N PHE A 76 -6.14 9.72 -3.09
CA PHE A 76 -7.11 9.72 -2.02
C PHE A 76 -8.22 8.68 -2.19
N LEU A 77 -8.65 8.14 -1.05
CA LEU A 77 -9.96 7.54 -0.92
C LEU A 77 -10.98 8.67 -0.68
N VAL A 78 -11.96 8.78 -1.56
CA VAL A 78 -13.04 9.76 -1.46
C VAL A 78 -14.38 9.05 -1.25
N ILE A 79 -15.31 9.70 -0.55
CA ILE A 79 -16.67 9.18 -0.40
C ILE A 79 -17.47 9.58 -1.63
N GLU A 80 -18.38 8.71 -2.06
CA GLU A 80 -19.32 8.99 -3.14
C GLU A 80 -20.04 10.33 -2.89
N GLY A 81 -20.04 11.21 -3.91
CA GLY A 81 -20.49 12.59 -3.76
C GLY A 81 -19.34 13.61 -3.72
N GLY A 82 -18.08 13.18 -3.81
CA GLY A 82 -16.91 14.05 -4.02
C GLY A 82 -16.39 14.76 -2.77
N ASN A 83 -16.95 14.47 -1.60
CA ASN A 83 -16.47 15.08 -0.35
C ASN A 83 -15.27 14.33 0.22
N LYS A 84 -14.18 15.06 0.45
CA LYS A 84 -13.03 14.54 1.20
C LYS A 84 -13.49 14.14 2.60
N MET A 85 -13.11 12.94 3.06
CA MET A 85 -13.35 12.52 4.43
C MET A 85 -12.69 13.50 5.41
N SER A 86 -13.46 14.06 6.35
CA SER A 86 -12.92 14.87 7.41
C SER A 86 -13.55 14.55 8.77
N LYS A 87 -12.74 14.59 9.82
CA LYS A 87 -13.21 14.34 11.19
C LYS A 87 -14.24 15.38 11.63
N SER A 88 -14.11 16.62 11.18
CA SER A 88 -14.98 17.74 11.53
C SER A 88 -16.37 17.66 10.92
N GLN A 89 -16.54 16.94 9.82
CA GLN A 89 -17.83 16.78 9.12
C GLN A 89 -18.59 15.51 9.54
N GLY A 90 -18.05 14.72 10.46
CA GLY A 90 -18.72 13.50 10.95
C GLY A 90 -18.79 12.35 9.92
N ASN A 91 -18.25 12.55 8.72
CA ASN A 91 -18.22 11.56 7.64
C ASN A 91 -16.93 10.72 7.60
N PHE A 92 -16.20 10.68 8.72
CA PHE A 92 -14.94 9.95 8.81
C PHE A 92 -15.20 8.44 8.95
N LEU A 93 -14.89 7.71 7.88
CA LEU A 93 -15.01 6.25 7.84
C LEU A 93 -13.81 5.62 8.57
N ARG A 94 -14.09 4.94 9.68
CA ARG A 94 -13.11 4.13 10.40
C ARG A 94 -13.24 2.66 9.96
N LEU A 95 -12.17 1.90 10.10
CA LEU A 95 -12.23 0.45 9.89
C LEU A 95 -13.34 -0.19 10.76
N GLN A 96 -13.50 0.29 12.00
CA GLN A 96 -14.57 -0.20 12.90
C GLN A 96 -15.96 -0.03 12.27
N THR A 97 -16.25 1.08 11.61
CA THR A 97 -17.54 1.30 10.93
C THR A 97 -17.81 0.25 9.84
N ILE A 98 -16.77 -0.22 9.15
CA ILE A 98 -16.85 -1.29 8.15
C ILE A 98 -17.16 -2.63 8.83
N LEU A 99 -16.46 -2.91 9.93
CA LEU A 99 -16.67 -4.15 10.73
C LEU A 99 -18.06 -4.18 11.35
N ASP A 100 -18.53 -3.07 11.91
CA ASP A 100 -19.85 -2.96 12.53
C ASP A 100 -21.00 -3.18 11.53
N LYS A 101 -20.75 -2.90 10.25
CA LYS A 101 -21.68 -3.23 9.14
C LYS A 101 -21.58 -4.67 8.63
N GLY A 102 -20.78 -5.51 9.26
CA GLY A 102 -20.68 -6.94 8.94
C GLY A 102 -19.75 -7.28 7.76
N TYR A 103 -18.86 -6.36 7.40
CA TYR A 103 -17.75 -6.66 6.49
C TYR A 103 -16.52 -7.14 7.25
N ASN A 104 -15.67 -7.91 6.57
CA ASN A 104 -14.36 -8.26 7.07
C ASN A 104 -13.33 -7.19 6.66
N ALA A 105 -12.27 -7.01 7.45
CA ALA A 105 -11.17 -6.11 7.08
C ALA A 105 -10.52 -6.51 5.73
N LEU A 106 -10.53 -7.79 5.38
CA LEU A 106 -10.04 -8.27 4.09
C LEU A 106 -10.97 -7.92 2.92
N ASP A 107 -12.27 -7.69 3.15
CA ASP A 107 -13.17 -7.16 2.11
C ASP A 107 -12.78 -5.72 1.78
N TYR A 108 -12.47 -4.92 2.79
CA TYR A 108 -11.97 -3.56 2.59
C TYR A 108 -10.62 -3.53 1.89
N ARG A 109 -9.70 -4.40 2.29
CA ARG A 109 -8.42 -4.54 1.58
C ARG A 109 -8.61 -4.95 0.12
N PHE A 110 -9.51 -5.87 -0.17
CA PHE A 110 -9.84 -6.29 -1.52
C PHE A 110 -10.43 -5.14 -2.35
N PHE A 111 -11.29 -4.32 -1.74
CA PHE A 111 -11.80 -3.09 -2.35
C PHE A 111 -10.67 -2.12 -2.71
N LEU A 112 -9.74 -1.84 -1.79
CA LEU A 112 -8.62 -0.95 -2.07
C LEU A 112 -7.71 -1.45 -3.18
N LEU A 113 -7.49 -2.75 -3.27
CA LEU A 113 -6.69 -3.37 -4.34
C LEU A 113 -7.39 -3.41 -5.71
N SER A 114 -8.67 -3.08 -5.79
CA SER A 114 -9.40 -3.02 -7.05
C SER A 114 -9.08 -1.78 -7.90
N SER A 115 -8.36 -0.81 -7.35
CA SER A 115 -7.91 0.38 -8.05
C SER A 115 -6.38 0.49 -7.98
N HIS A 116 -5.79 1.09 -9.02
CA HIS A 116 -4.38 1.44 -8.98
C HIS A 116 -4.13 2.53 -7.93
N TYR A 117 -3.04 2.43 -7.16
CA TYR A 117 -2.75 3.34 -6.06
C TYR A 117 -2.61 4.82 -6.47
N ARG A 118 -2.29 5.10 -7.74
CA ARG A 118 -2.22 6.47 -8.30
C ARG A 118 -3.57 7.02 -8.77
N LYS A 119 -4.67 6.29 -8.56
CA LYS A 119 -6.02 6.74 -8.93
C LYS A 119 -6.86 6.92 -7.68
N GLN A 120 -7.66 7.97 -7.67
CA GLN A 120 -8.67 8.14 -6.65
C GLN A 120 -9.63 6.95 -6.66
N ILE A 121 -9.94 6.44 -5.48
CA ILE A 121 -10.94 5.39 -5.32
C ILE A 121 -12.16 5.98 -4.59
N TYR A 122 -13.34 5.70 -5.12
CA TYR A 122 -14.60 6.20 -4.57
C TYR A 122 -15.22 5.12 -3.69
N PHE A 123 -15.37 5.43 -2.41
CA PHE A 123 -16.00 4.54 -1.45
C PHE A 123 -17.51 4.64 -1.54
N SER A 124 -18.17 3.51 -1.71
CA SER A 124 -19.60 3.32 -1.49
C SER A 124 -19.85 1.96 -0.85
N TRP A 125 -21.03 1.77 -0.26
CA TRP A 125 -21.40 0.46 0.30
C TRP A 125 -21.61 -0.57 -0.80
N ASP A 126 -22.10 -0.18 -1.95
CA ASP A 126 -22.25 -1.06 -3.13
C ASP A 126 -20.88 -1.54 -3.65
N ALA A 127 -19.88 -0.68 -3.62
CA ALA A 127 -18.50 -1.08 -3.94
C ALA A 127 -17.93 -2.06 -2.91
N MET A 128 -18.26 -1.89 -1.63
CA MET A 128 -17.90 -2.83 -0.57
C MET A 128 -18.60 -4.19 -0.73
N ASP A 129 -19.88 -4.21 -1.09
CA ASP A 129 -20.61 -5.46 -1.40
C ASP A 129 -19.99 -6.18 -2.59
N SER A 130 -19.66 -5.45 -3.63
CA SER A 130 -18.97 -5.99 -4.82
C SER A 130 -17.61 -6.59 -4.44
N ALA A 131 -16.84 -5.91 -3.61
CA ALA A 131 -15.54 -6.39 -3.13
C ALA A 131 -15.68 -7.65 -2.26
N LYS A 132 -16.64 -7.69 -1.34
CA LYS A 132 -16.96 -8.87 -0.51
C LYS A 132 -17.33 -10.08 -1.36
N ASN A 133 -18.21 -9.88 -2.34
CA ASN A 133 -18.62 -10.93 -3.26
C ASN A 133 -17.46 -11.42 -4.14
N GLY A 134 -16.66 -10.49 -4.67
CA GLY A 134 -15.46 -10.81 -5.45
C GLY A 134 -14.45 -11.63 -4.65
N ARG A 135 -14.14 -11.23 -3.42
CA ARG A 135 -13.24 -11.96 -2.53
C ARG A 135 -13.79 -13.37 -2.20
N ASN A 136 -15.08 -13.48 -1.88
CA ASN A 136 -15.69 -14.77 -1.58
C ASN A 136 -15.65 -15.71 -2.79
N ASN A 137 -15.95 -15.21 -3.99
CA ASN A 137 -15.85 -15.98 -5.22
C ASN A 137 -14.42 -16.47 -5.48
N LEU A 138 -13.42 -15.62 -5.23
CA LEU A 138 -12.01 -16.00 -5.35
C LEU A 138 -11.67 -17.13 -4.37
N ILE A 139 -12.07 -17.01 -3.10
CA ILE A 139 -11.82 -18.04 -2.08
C ILE A 139 -12.47 -19.36 -2.51
N GLN A 140 -13.72 -19.34 -2.97
CA GLN A 140 -14.41 -20.56 -3.43
C GLN A 140 -13.69 -21.23 -4.61
N LYS A 141 -13.20 -20.44 -5.56
CA LYS A 141 -12.43 -20.97 -6.68
C LYS A 141 -11.12 -21.62 -6.20
N ILE A 142 -10.39 -20.98 -5.29
CA ILE A 142 -9.17 -21.53 -4.70
C ILE A 142 -9.46 -22.86 -4.00
N VAL A 143 -10.46 -22.91 -3.13
CA VAL A 143 -10.87 -24.13 -2.42
C VAL A 143 -11.25 -25.24 -3.39
N LYS A 144 -12.06 -24.93 -4.40
CA LYS A 144 -12.47 -25.92 -5.43
C LYS A 144 -11.27 -26.47 -6.18
N THR A 145 -10.32 -25.63 -6.53
CA THR A 145 -9.10 -26.04 -7.24
C THR A 145 -8.18 -26.89 -6.36
N ALA A 146 -7.99 -26.50 -5.10
CA ALA A 146 -7.22 -27.27 -4.14
C ALA A 146 -7.83 -28.68 -3.91
N ASN A 147 -9.15 -28.75 -3.74
CA ASN A 147 -9.86 -30.04 -3.60
C ASN A 147 -9.68 -30.94 -4.84
N LYS A 148 -9.76 -30.36 -6.05
CA LYS A 148 -9.49 -31.13 -7.29
C LYS A 148 -8.06 -31.65 -7.36
N ALA A 149 -7.12 -30.91 -6.81
CA ALA A 149 -5.70 -31.30 -6.78
C ALA A 149 -5.31 -32.16 -5.57
N ASN A 150 -6.26 -32.53 -4.70
CA ASN A 150 -6.03 -33.19 -3.40
C ASN A 150 -5.03 -32.45 -2.51
N ILE A 151 -5.03 -31.11 -2.57
CA ILE A 151 -4.20 -30.24 -1.73
C ILE A 151 -5.00 -29.83 -0.50
N GLN A 152 -4.50 -30.15 0.69
CA GLN A 152 -5.06 -29.59 1.93
C GLN A 152 -4.59 -28.14 2.09
N LEU A 153 -5.57 -27.22 2.19
CA LEU A 153 -5.31 -25.81 2.51
C LEU A 153 -5.19 -25.68 4.02
N GLU A 154 -3.97 -25.62 4.52
CA GLU A 154 -3.72 -25.30 5.94
C GLU A 154 -3.79 -23.77 6.13
N ASN A 155 -4.70 -23.31 6.98
CA ASN A 155 -4.97 -21.89 7.22
C ASN A 155 -3.76 -21.05 7.69
N GLU A 156 -2.69 -21.68 8.16
CA GLU A 156 -1.54 -20.97 8.75
C GLU A 156 -0.29 -20.88 7.87
N LYS A 157 -0.24 -21.56 6.72
CA LYS A 157 1.00 -21.65 5.93
C LYS A 157 1.10 -20.73 4.71
N ILE A 158 0.05 -19.95 4.41
CA ILE A 158 0.06 -19.01 3.27
C ILE A 158 1.09 -17.88 3.45
N TYR A 159 1.57 -17.63 4.68
CA TYR A 159 2.52 -16.56 5.01
C TYR A 159 3.93 -17.01 5.36
N LYS A 160 4.33 -18.24 5.07
CA LYS A 160 5.75 -18.57 5.21
C LYS A 160 6.55 -17.87 4.11
N LYS A 161 7.27 -16.83 4.57
CA LYS A 161 8.29 -16.05 3.87
C LYS A 161 8.93 -16.80 2.68
N GLY A 162 8.75 -16.22 1.49
CA GLY A 162 9.71 -16.07 0.40
C GLY A 162 10.79 -17.13 0.22
N GLN A 163 10.42 -18.39 0.05
CA GLN A 163 11.18 -19.23 -0.86
C GLN A 163 10.41 -19.21 -2.18
N ALA A 164 11.01 -18.65 -3.23
CA ALA A 164 10.54 -18.85 -4.57
C ALA A 164 10.37 -20.36 -4.76
N LYS A 165 9.13 -20.85 -4.80
CA LYS A 165 8.90 -22.26 -5.07
C LYS A 165 9.46 -22.54 -6.46
N ASP A 166 10.23 -23.61 -6.56
CA ASP A 166 10.67 -24.15 -7.81
C ASP A 166 9.49 -24.26 -8.80
N THR A 167 9.53 -23.49 -9.87
CA THR A 167 8.49 -23.44 -10.91
C THR A 167 8.61 -24.61 -11.90
N ASN A 168 9.56 -25.52 -11.72
CA ASN A 168 9.85 -26.63 -12.65
C ASN A 168 8.69 -27.63 -12.77
N GLY A 169 7.74 -27.65 -11.84
CA GLY A 169 6.54 -28.50 -11.90
C GLY A 169 5.29 -27.83 -12.49
N LEU A 170 5.35 -26.55 -12.88
CA LEU A 170 4.20 -25.84 -13.41
C LEU A 170 3.96 -26.16 -14.89
N SER A 171 2.67 -26.30 -15.27
CA SER A 171 2.30 -26.38 -16.69
C SER A 171 2.67 -25.07 -17.42
N GLU A 172 2.84 -25.14 -18.74
CA GLU A 172 3.12 -23.95 -19.56
C GLU A 172 2.07 -22.84 -19.40
N GLY A 173 0.79 -23.21 -19.27
CA GLY A 173 -0.29 -22.28 -18.96
C GLY A 173 -0.07 -21.57 -17.61
N ALA A 174 0.27 -22.33 -16.57
CA ALA A 174 0.52 -21.75 -15.24
C ALA A 174 1.75 -20.83 -15.23
N LYS A 175 2.82 -21.17 -15.94
CA LYS A 175 4.01 -20.30 -16.10
C LYS A 175 3.63 -18.99 -16.78
N LYS A 176 2.89 -19.04 -17.89
CA LYS A 176 2.42 -17.84 -18.60
C LYS A 176 1.62 -16.89 -17.69
N TYR A 177 0.75 -17.43 -16.81
CA TYR A 177 0.01 -16.62 -15.85
C TYR A 177 0.91 -16.03 -14.76
N LEU A 178 1.90 -16.80 -14.28
CA LEU A 178 2.86 -16.32 -13.30
C LEU A 178 3.71 -15.18 -13.87
N ASP A 179 4.18 -15.32 -15.10
CA ASP A 179 4.97 -14.28 -15.79
C ASP A 179 4.13 -13.00 -15.98
N ALA A 180 2.86 -13.14 -16.38
CA ALA A 180 1.95 -12.01 -16.50
C ALA A 180 1.66 -11.35 -15.15
N PHE A 181 1.55 -12.13 -14.06
CA PHE A 181 1.39 -11.64 -12.70
C PHE A 181 2.62 -10.85 -12.26
N ILE A 182 3.83 -11.41 -12.45
CA ILE A 182 5.09 -10.73 -12.13
C ILE A 182 5.22 -9.45 -12.95
N SER A 183 4.98 -9.48 -14.24
CA SER A 183 5.02 -8.30 -15.12
C SER A 183 4.07 -7.20 -14.67
N SER A 184 2.86 -7.55 -14.18
CA SER A 184 1.92 -6.55 -13.65
C SER A 184 2.39 -5.95 -12.32
N LEU A 185 3.12 -6.72 -11.48
CA LEU A 185 3.76 -6.18 -10.28
C LEU A 185 4.92 -5.26 -10.62
N GLU A 186 5.72 -5.62 -11.62
CA GLU A 186 6.86 -4.83 -12.09
C GLU A 186 6.41 -3.55 -12.80
N ASN A 187 5.20 -3.54 -13.36
CA ASN A 187 4.60 -2.39 -13.99
C ASN A 187 3.86 -1.51 -12.97
N ASP A 188 4.60 -0.85 -12.11
CA ASP A 188 4.10 0.13 -11.13
C ASP A 188 2.97 -0.43 -10.24
N LEU A 189 3.07 -1.68 -9.82
CA LEU A 189 2.09 -2.36 -8.96
C LEU A 189 0.66 -2.29 -9.53
N LEU A 190 0.48 -2.66 -10.78
CA LEU A 190 -0.81 -2.62 -11.48
C LEU A 190 -1.79 -3.67 -10.91
N THR A 191 -2.20 -3.45 -9.66
CA THR A 191 -3.04 -4.36 -8.87
C THR A 191 -4.41 -4.67 -9.47
N PRO A 192 -5.10 -3.75 -10.18
CA PRO A 192 -6.37 -4.08 -10.83
C PRO A 192 -6.26 -5.17 -11.88
N GLU A 193 -5.16 -5.23 -12.63
CA GLU A 193 -4.93 -6.31 -13.60
C GLU A 193 -4.67 -7.65 -12.90
N LEU A 194 -4.01 -7.63 -11.75
CA LEU A 194 -3.78 -8.81 -10.93
C LEU A 194 -5.08 -9.43 -10.43
N SER A 195 -6.02 -8.60 -9.98
CA SER A 195 -7.27 -9.07 -9.39
C SER A 195 -8.32 -9.50 -10.43
N HIS A 196 -8.41 -8.83 -11.58
CA HIS A 196 -9.48 -9.06 -12.55
C HIS A 196 -9.07 -9.99 -13.69
N LYS A 197 -7.95 -9.74 -14.36
CA LYS A 197 -7.59 -10.51 -15.56
C LYS A 197 -6.84 -11.80 -15.25
N HIS A 198 -5.95 -11.79 -14.28
CA HIS A 198 -5.06 -12.93 -14.08
C HIS A 198 -5.62 -13.94 -13.09
N ILE A 199 -6.24 -13.49 -11.99
CA ILE A 199 -6.80 -14.41 -11.00
C ILE A 199 -8.11 -15.04 -11.49
N GLN A 200 -9.00 -14.28 -12.17
CA GLN A 200 -10.25 -14.83 -12.68
C GLN A 200 -10.07 -15.85 -13.82
N ASN A 201 -9.02 -15.71 -14.61
CA ASN A 201 -8.74 -16.63 -15.73
C ASN A 201 -7.82 -17.80 -15.35
N PHE A 202 -7.20 -17.77 -14.16
CA PHE A 202 -6.34 -18.85 -13.68
C PHE A 202 -7.12 -20.03 -13.12
N PHE A 203 -8.36 -19.81 -12.66
CA PHE A 203 -9.27 -20.78 -12.06
C PHE A 203 -10.50 -21.00 -12.93
#